data_d91a6a43d8d36094f26fd7c3490bc588
#
_entry.id   d91a6a43d8d36094f26fd7c3490bc588
#
_cell.length_a   1.000
_cell.length_b   1.000
_cell.length_c   1.000
_cell.angle_alpha   90.00
_cell.angle_beta   90.00
_cell.angle_gamma   90.00
#
_symmetry.space_group_name_H-M   'P 1'
#
loop_
_entity.id
_entity.type
_entity.pdbx_description
1 polymer ?
#
loop_
_entity_poly.entity_id
_entity_poly.type
_entity_poly.pdbx_seq_one_letter_code
_entity_poly.pdbx_strand_id
1 'polypeptide(L)'
;MLHKFYIQLLVLVMVSCYATDIKANDNTLIPSTGQKVYVPITATSVKAKLLVSNYGRNTIHDFDYTLSFNENILDSKHYTLPEDLNHNDGATIEIDVPPHTELSETNLIFTITKVNGDRNNATFNYATLPRVTVNKVPKRRVVVEDYTAMWCGYCPRGIALVENLANTYADDFIGIVIHSSDPLRCQDYDAKAYEDRNRPSLWMNRNRKLAYYIAREEFESERSAGADMDVDVTAVWDELKNNITVTPSVTFCVNKEEAPYGFTYVLTEDGMSDPSWVQSNNFSQDTNELGISKELDEFIRAPFNVRNLVNNFVAIAAEGVGKPLMGHIKAPIKADQTQSHSYVFKNVSSKPIIRDKAKLKVCVLLINTQTGRIENAAKCSIADAIPNSISSVSERKETAVETARYTLDGRRITAPQKGINIVKYSDGRVRKEVIMQ
;
A
#
# COMPACT_ATOMS: atom_id res chain seq x y z
N MET A 1 -29.50 14.12 27.40
CA MET A 1 -28.16 14.70 27.16
C MET A 1 -27.35 14.93 28.43
N LEU A 2 -27.92 15.39 29.53
CA LEU A 2 -27.21 15.59 30.81
C LEU A 2 -26.64 14.31 31.44
N HIS A 3 -27.31 13.17 31.28
CA HIS A 3 -26.88 11.90 31.93
C HIS A 3 -25.57 11.31 31.30
N LYS A 4 -25.32 11.55 30.00
CA LYS A 4 -24.06 11.14 29.35
C LYS A 4 -22.87 12.03 29.74
N PHE A 5 -23.11 13.30 30.05
CA PHE A 5 -22.07 14.24 30.50
C PHE A 5 -21.58 13.92 31.90
N TYR A 6 -22.48 13.47 32.80
CA TYR A 6 -22.10 13.08 34.16
C TYR A 6 -21.29 11.79 34.21
N ILE A 7 -21.57 10.83 33.33
CA ILE A 7 -20.79 9.57 33.25
C ILE A 7 -19.39 9.84 32.70
N GLN A 8 -19.22 10.72 31.70
CA GLN A 8 -17.91 11.12 31.20
C GLN A 8 -17.12 11.94 32.22
N LEU A 9 -17.78 12.81 32.98
CA LEU A 9 -17.14 13.57 34.03
C LEU A 9 -16.75 12.68 35.23
N LEU A 10 -17.56 11.67 35.56
CA LEU A 10 -17.26 10.71 36.63
C LEU A 10 -16.10 9.77 36.25
N VAL A 11 -16.01 9.35 34.98
CA VAL A 11 -14.87 8.57 34.46
C VAL A 11 -13.60 9.43 34.43
N LEU A 12 -13.70 10.70 34.04
CA LEU A 12 -12.54 11.63 34.07
C LEU A 12 -12.08 11.93 35.51
N VAL A 13 -13.00 12.08 36.45
CA VAL A 13 -12.69 12.29 37.88
C VAL A 13 -12.16 10.99 38.50
N MET A 14 -12.64 9.79 38.12
CA MET A 14 -12.07 8.54 38.61
C MET A 14 -10.67 8.27 38.05
N VAL A 15 -10.39 8.62 36.76
CA VAL A 15 -9.04 8.54 36.22
C VAL A 15 -8.10 9.55 36.85
N SER A 16 -8.58 10.75 37.20
CA SER A 16 -7.76 11.74 37.94
C SER A 16 -7.55 11.38 39.42
N CYS A 17 -8.48 10.63 40.05
CA CYS A 17 -8.28 10.17 41.44
C CYS A 17 -7.35 8.94 41.55
N TYR A 18 -7.20 8.15 40.49
CA TYR A 18 -6.19 7.07 40.48
C TYR A 18 -4.79 7.53 40.02
N ALA A 19 -4.65 8.80 39.61
CA ALA A 19 -3.36 9.39 39.24
C ALA A 19 -2.56 9.96 40.43
N THR A 20 -3.11 9.89 41.63
CA THR A 20 -2.43 10.43 42.85
C THR A 20 -1.95 9.28 43.71
N ASP A 21 -0.85 8.67 43.38
CA ASP A 21 0.16 8.00 44.20
C ASP A 21 0.94 6.89 43.48
N ILE A 22 1.12 7.01 42.18
CA ILE A 22 2.24 6.30 41.57
C ILE A 22 3.47 7.14 41.93
N LYS A 23 4.13 6.86 43.06
CA LYS A 23 5.53 7.28 43.24
C LYS A 23 6.25 6.84 41.99
N ALA A 24 6.67 7.81 41.15
CA ALA A 24 7.49 7.51 39.99
C ALA A 24 8.71 6.73 40.50
N ASN A 25 8.75 5.44 40.22
CA ASN A 25 9.89 4.62 40.57
C ASN A 25 11.09 5.13 39.77
N ASP A 26 12.27 5.08 40.35
CA ASP A 26 13.47 5.68 39.79
C ASP A 26 13.84 5.06 38.41
N ASN A 27 13.58 3.77 38.20
CA ASN A 27 13.84 3.04 36.93
C ASN A 27 12.54 2.49 36.35
N THR A 28 11.84 3.28 35.52
CA THR A 28 10.55 2.90 34.93
C THR A 28 10.59 3.07 33.41
N LEU A 29 10.90 2.01 32.67
CA LEU A 29 10.92 1.99 31.20
C LEU A 29 9.76 1.15 30.67
N ILE A 30 8.90 1.76 29.86
CA ILE A 30 7.67 1.13 29.33
C ILE A 30 7.79 0.98 27.81
N PRO A 31 7.66 -0.25 27.28
CA PRO A 31 7.58 -0.46 25.84
C PRO A 31 6.16 -0.24 25.32
N SER A 32 6.03 0.28 24.10
CA SER A 32 4.75 0.35 23.38
C SER A 32 4.59 -0.84 22.45
N THR A 33 3.34 -1.23 22.17
CA THR A 33 3.05 -2.29 21.19
C THR A 33 3.68 -1.97 19.84
N GLY A 34 4.44 -2.92 19.31
CA GLY A 34 5.12 -2.78 18.03
C GLY A 34 4.18 -2.90 16.83
N GLN A 35 4.64 -2.40 15.69
CA GLN A 35 3.97 -2.67 14.41
C GLN A 35 4.14 -4.14 14.02
N LYS A 36 3.25 -4.64 13.15
CA LYS A 36 3.35 -5.98 12.57
C LYS A 36 4.66 -6.16 11.80
N VAL A 37 5.38 -7.25 12.07
CA VAL A 37 6.70 -7.54 11.48
C VAL A 37 6.58 -8.77 10.58
N TYR A 38 6.92 -8.61 9.30
CA TYR A 38 6.95 -9.71 8.33
C TYR A 38 8.34 -10.32 8.29
N VAL A 39 8.43 -11.60 8.62
CA VAL A 39 9.70 -12.33 8.75
C VAL A 39 9.72 -13.46 7.73
N PRO A 40 10.61 -13.45 6.72
CA PRO A 40 10.78 -14.60 5.84
C PRO A 40 11.15 -15.86 6.64
N ILE A 41 10.49 -16.99 6.36
CA ILE A 41 10.75 -18.25 7.07
C ILE A 41 12.19 -18.73 6.94
N THR A 42 12.88 -18.32 5.87
CA THR A 42 14.29 -18.65 5.61
C THR A 42 15.27 -17.66 6.25
N ALA A 43 14.79 -16.56 6.83
CA ALA A 43 15.66 -15.59 7.49
C ALA A 43 16.07 -16.07 8.88
N THR A 44 17.25 -15.68 9.34
CA THR A 44 17.64 -15.87 10.74
C THR A 44 16.84 -14.95 11.66
N SER A 45 16.71 -13.68 11.28
CA SER A 45 15.89 -12.66 11.94
C SER A 45 15.66 -11.48 11.01
N VAL A 46 14.73 -10.60 11.38
CA VAL A 46 14.58 -9.25 10.81
C VAL A 46 14.58 -8.22 11.92
N LYS A 47 14.93 -6.98 11.60
CA LYS A 47 14.84 -5.87 12.56
C LYS A 47 13.41 -5.39 12.71
N ALA A 48 12.95 -5.29 13.95
CA ALA A 48 11.68 -4.68 14.31
C ALA A 48 11.92 -3.43 15.14
N LYS A 49 11.08 -2.41 14.93
CA LYS A 49 11.11 -1.15 15.67
C LYS A 49 10.07 -1.16 16.78
N LEU A 50 10.48 -0.76 17.98
CA LEU A 50 9.63 -0.57 19.15
C LEU A 50 9.93 0.79 19.77
N LEU A 51 8.92 1.46 20.27
CA LEU A 51 9.10 2.65 21.10
C LEU A 51 9.23 2.22 22.56
N VAL A 52 10.22 2.75 23.26
CA VAL A 52 10.37 2.66 24.72
C VAL A 52 10.32 4.07 25.30
N SER A 53 9.66 4.24 26.44
CA SER A 53 9.51 5.56 27.09
C SER A 53 9.89 5.49 28.56
N ASN A 54 10.69 6.46 29.00
CA ASN A 54 11.13 6.59 30.39
C ASN A 54 10.13 7.42 31.19
N TYR A 55 9.38 6.78 32.08
CA TYR A 55 8.50 7.44 33.04
C TYR A 55 9.12 7.49 34.48
N GLY A 56 10.35 6.96 34.64
CA GLY A 56 11.13 7.03 35.87
C GLY A 56 11.84 8.38 36.02
N ARG A 57 12.43 8.62 37.17
CA ARG A 57 13.21 9.85 37.45
C ARG A 57 14.68 9.73 37.05
N ASN A 58 15.20 8.49 37.03
CA ASN A 58 16.58 8.24 36.64
C ASN A 58 16.72 8.37 35.10
N THR A 59 17.83 8.93 34.66
CA THR A 59 18.27 8.83 33.29
C THR A 59 18.58 7.38 32.96
N ILE A 60 18.09 6.88 31.84
CA ILE A 60 18.27 5.49 31.43
C ILE A 60 19.32 5.42 30.31
N HIS A 61 20.32 4.56 30.50
CA HIS A 61 21.44 4.32 29.56
C HIS A 61 21.32 2.98 28.84
N ASP A 62 20.79 1.97 29.55
CA ASP A 62 20.69 0.60 29.06
C ASP A 62 19.52 -0.16 29.71
N PHE A 63 19.18 -1.30 29.13
CA PHE A 63 18.19 -2.21 29.69
C PHE A 63 18.40 -3.65 29.19
N ASP A 64 17.93 -4.63 30.00
CA ASP A 64 17.83 -6.01 29.60
C ASP A 64 16.40 -6.33 29.17
N TYR A 65 16.26 -7.11 28.11
CA TYR A 65 14.94 -7.54 27.64
C TYR A 65 14.91 -9.02 27.31
N THR A 66 13.70 -9.58 27.29
CA THR A 66 13.39 -10.90 26.71
C THR A 66 12.37 -10.77 25.61
N LEU A 67 12.48 -11.62 24.60
CA LEU A 67 11.47 -11.84 23.57
C LEU A 67 10.92 -13.27 23.73
N SER A 68 9.62 -13.43 23.92
CA SER A 68 8.99 -14.73 24.19
C SER A 68 7.78 -15.00 23.30
N PHE A 69 7.46 -16.28 23.14
CA PHE A 69 6.28 -16.78 22.46
C PHE A 69 5.75 -18.00 23.21
N ASN A 70 4.45 -17.99 23.56
CA ASN A 70 3.80 -19.06 24.35
C ASN A 70 4.63 -19.41 25.59
N GLU A 71 5.00 -18.40 26.38
CA GLU A 71 5.81 -18.51 27.62
C GLU A 71 7.26 -18.98 27.42
N ASN A 72 7.65 -19.39 26.21
CA ASN A 72 9.02 -19.76 25.91
C ASN A 72 9.84 -18.53 25.53
N ILE A 73 10.98 -18.31 26.22
CA ILE A 73 11.93 -17.26 25.87
C ILE A 73 12.66 -17.67 24.59
N LEU A 74 12.52 -16.84 23.54
CA LEU A 74 13.20 -17.01 22.26
C LEU A 74 14.56 -16.31 22.26
N ASP A 75 14.65 -15.19 22.95
CA ASP A 75 15.85 -14.34 23.00
C ASP A 75 15.91 -13.56 24.35
N SER A 76 17.12 -13.32 24.81
CA SER A 76 17.39 -12.52 26.01
C SER A 76 18.66 -11.71 25.77
N LYS A 77 18.53 -10.38 25.74
CA LYS A 77 19.64 -9.48 25.37
C LYS A 77 19.72 -8.28 26.29
N HIS A 78 20.92 -7.73 26.34
CA HIS A 78 21.22 -6.40 26.81
C HIS A 78 21.15 -5.40 25.65
N TYR A 79 20.56 -4.23 25.88
CA TYR A 79 20.43 -3.14 24.91
C TYR A 79 21.01 -1.85 25.50
N THR A 80 22.05 -1.32 24.86
CA THR A 80 22.59 0.01 25.21
C THR A 80 21.92 1.05 24.30
N LEU A 81 21.32 2.07 24.88
CA LEU A 81 20.70 3.17 24.16
C LEU A 81 21.75 4.01 23.45
N PRO A 82 21.51 4.45 22.20
CA PRO A 82 22.43 5.36 21.51
C PRO A 82 22.53 6.74 22.16
N GLU A 83 21.46 7.17 22.82
CA GLU A 83 21.35 8.41 23.59
C GLU A 83 20.60 8.11 24.88
N ASP A 84 20.99 8.81 25.95
CA ASP A 84 20.38 8.67 27.26
C ASP A 84 18.92 9.16 27.26
N LEU A 85 18.02 8.43 27.91
CA LEU A 85 16.62 8.83 28.04
C LEU A 85 16.39 9.47 29.40
N ASN A 86 16.11 10.79 29.42
CA ASN A 86 15.66 11.47 30.59
C ASN A 86 14.18 11.22 30.90
N HIS A 87 13.69 11.73 32.01
CA HIS A 87 12.29 11.62 32.40
C HIS A 87 11.36 12.17 31.29
N ASN A 88 10.37 11.37 30.87
CA ASN A 88 9.43 11.59 29.75
C ASN A 88 10.03 11.55 28.35
N ASP A 89 11.29 11.18 28.18
CA ASP A 89 11.87 10.93 26.90
C ASP A 89 11.46 9.54 26.37
N GLY A 90 11.45 9.41 25.05
CA GLY A 90 11.22 8.14 24.36
C GLY A 90 12.23 7.90 23.25
N ALA A 91 12.55 6.64 23.01
CA ALA A 91 13.41 6.23 21.90
C ALA A 91 12.79 5.09 21.10
N THR A 92 13.00 5.11 19.80
CA THR A 92 12.73 3.96 18.94
C THR A 92 13.96 3.05 18.96
N ILE A 93 13.78 1.83 19.42
CA ILE A 93 14.81 0.80 19.45
C ILE A 93 14.61 -0.21 18.33
N GLU A 94 15.67 -0.90 17.93
CA GLU A 94 15.62 -1.99 16.97
C GLU A 94 16.01 -3.30 17.64
N ILE A 95 15.16 -4.32 17.49
CA ILE A 95 15.41 -5.67 18.00
C ILE A 95 15.37 -6.70 16.90
N ASP A 96 16.03 -7.85 17.11
CA ASP A 96 16.00 -8.98 16.19
C ASP A 96 14.76 -9.84 16.45
N VAL A 97 13.98 -10.10 15.40
CA VAL A 97 12.79 -10.95 15.45
C VAL A 97 13.01 -12.19 14.58
N PRO A 98 13.09 -13.40 15.16
CA PRO A 98 13.22 -14.62 14.40
C PRO A 98 11.88 -15.04 13.76
N PRO A 99 11.88 -15.84 12.66
CA PRO A 99 10.67 -16.42 12.12
C PRO A 99 10.06 -17.45 13.11
N HIS A 100 8.78 -17.76 12.91
CA HIS A 100 8.17 -18.96 13.46
C HIS A 100 8.58 -20.18 12.61
N THR A 101 8.36 -21.38 13.13
CA THR A 101 8.66 -22.63 12.40
C THR A 101 7.70 -22.91 11.24
N GLU A 102 6.54 -22.24 11.23
CA GLU A 102 5.48 -22.37 10.24
C GLU A 102 5.01 -20.99 9.75
N LEU A 103 4.43 -20.96 8.54
CA LEU A 103 3.78 -19.76 8.01
C LEU A 103 2.55 -19.44 8.86
N SER A 104 2.63 -18.36 9.62
CA SER A 104 1.58 -18.01 10.58
C SER A 104 1.70 -16.56 11.05
N GLU A 105 0.60 -16.03 11.55
CA GLU A 105 0.56 -14.80 12.35
C GLU A 105 0.59 -15.18 13.83
N THR A 106 1.53 -14.62 14.57
CA THR A 106 1.76 -14.90 16.00
C THR A 106 2.05 -13.61 16.74
N ASN A 107 1.79 -13.60 18.06
CA ASN A 107 2.13 -12.48 18.91
C ASN A 107 3.32 -12.81 19.79
N LEU A 108 4.42 -12.10 19.63
CA LEU A 108 5.54 -12.13 20.55
C LEU A 108 5.30 -11.17 21.70
N ILE A 109 5.87 -11.49 22.85
CA ILE A 109 5.90 -10.61 24.02
C ILE A 109 7.33 -10.12 24.21
N PHE A 110 7.52 -8.80 24.08
CA PHE A 110 8.75 -8.11 24.41
C PHE A 110 8.64 -7.61 25.84
N THR A 111 9.55 -8.02 26.73
CA THR A 111 9.53 -7.67 28.14
C THR A 111 10.85 -7.01 28.56
N ILE A 112 10.83 -5.80 29.10
CA ILE A 112 11.98 -5.13 29.69
C ILE A 112 12.12 -5.62 31.14
N THR A 113 13.17 -6.38 31.42
CA THR A 113 13.37 -7.05 32.70
C THR A 113 14.19 -6.22 33.67
N LYS A 114 15.23 -5.53 33.18
CA LYS A 114 16.09 -4.64 33.96
C LYS A 114 16.29 -3.32 33.23
N VAL A 115 16.62 -2.27 34.00
CA VAL A 115 16.94 -0.93 33.54
C VAL A 115 18.13 -0.44 34.36
N ASN A 116 19.23 -0.01 33.69
CA ASN A 116 20.48 0.40 34.36
C ASN A 116 21.02 -0.68 35.31
N GLY A 117 20.86 -1.95 34.99
CA GLY A 117 21.27 -3.09 35.81
C GLY A 117 20.29 -3.51 36.92
N ASP A 118 19.32 -2.68 37.28
CA ASP A 118 18.33 -2.95 38.32
C ASP A 118 17.01 -3.46 37.72
N ARG A 119 16.12 -3.97 38.57
CA ARG A 119 14.78 -4.41 38.12
C ARG A 119 14.01 -3.23 37.51
N ASN A 120 13.36 -3.45 36.37
CA ASN A 120 12.40 -2.49 35.85
C ASN A 120 11.16 -2.42 36.75
N ASN A 121 10.88 -1.22 37.24
CA ASN A 121 9.77 -0.99 38.17
C ASN A 121 8.42 -0.69 37.46
N ALA A 122 8.40 -0.68 36.14
CA ALA A 122 7.18 -0.47 35.36
C ALA A 122 6.15 -1.57 35.64
N THR A 123 4.90 -1.19 35.89
CA THR A 123 3.77 -2.12 36.00
C THR A 123 3.51 -2.80 34.67
N PHE A 124 3.64 -2.05 33.57
CA PHE A 124 3.51 -2.53 32.19
C PHE A 124 4.89 -2.56 31.53
N ASN A 125 5.73 -3.49 31.98
CA ASN A 125 7.09 -3.64 31.45
C ASN A 125 7.16 -4.50 30.19
N TYR A 126 6.03 -4.85 29.58
CA TYR A 126 5.94 -5.67 28.38
C TYR A 126 5.06 -5.02 27.31
N ALA A 127 5.28 -5.44 26.07
CA ALA A 127 4.49 -5.05 24.90
C ALA A 127 4.31 -6.22 23.93
N THR A 128 3.21 -6.21 23.20
CA THR A 128 2.95 -7.18 22.14
C THR A 128 3.64 -6.74 20.84
N LEU A 129 4.30 -7.68 20.18
CA LEU A 129 4.89 -7.51 18.84
C LEU A 129 4.29 -8.55 17.89
N PRO A 130 3.33 -8.16 17.03
CA PRO A 130 2.76 -9.06 16.05
C PRO A 130 3.81 -9.48 15.02
N ARG A 131 4.02 -10.78 14.86
CA ARG A 131 4.94 -11.39 13.89
C ARG A 131 4.16 -12.17 12.85
N VAL A 132 4.47 -11.94 11.58
CA VAL A 132 3.95 -12.72 10.44
C VAL A 132 5.11 -13.45 9.78
N THR A 133 5.15 -14.78 9.89
CA THR A 133 6.15 -15.59 9.21
C THR A 133 5.64 -15.95 7.82
N VAL A 134 6.43 -15.62 6.80
CA VAL A 134 6.02 -15.64 5.39
C VAL A 134 7.08 -16.30 4.51
N ASN A 135 6.69 -16.84 3.36
CA ASN A 135 7.65 -17.27 2.33
C ASN A 135 8.32 -16.07 1.65
N LYS A 136 7.53 -15.03 1.36
CA LYS A 136 7.98 -13.80 0.73
C LYS A 136 7.25 -12.62 1.38
N VAL A 137 7.98 -11.57 1.71
CA VAL A 137 7.37 -10.33 2.22
C VAL A 137 6.61 -9.65 1.08
N PRO A 138 5.29 -9.41 1.22
CA PRO A 138 4.51 -8.72 0.22
C PRO A 138 4.97 -7.27 0.03
N LYS A 139 4.92 -6.80 -1.21
CA LYS A 139 5.21 -5.41 -1.53
C LYS A 139 4.05 -4.51 -1.11
N ARG A 140 4.28 -3.61 -0.15
CA ARG A 140 3.31 -2.58 0.23
C ARG A 140 3.35 -1.42 -0.75
N ARG A 141 2.20 -1.07 -1.34
CA ARG A 141 1.99 0.19 -2.07
C ARG A 141 1.01 1.07 -1.31
N VAL A 142 1.26 2.36 -1.34
CA VAL A 142 0.48 3.35 -0.59
C VAL A 142 -0.28 4.23 -1.57
N VAL A 143 -1.60 4.31 -1.38
CA VAL A 143 -2.49 5.11 -2.22
C VAL A 143 -2.75 6.45 -1.55
N VAL A 144 -2.65 7.54 -2.34
CA VAL A 144 -3.09 8.87 -1.92
C VAL A 144 -4.17 9.34 -2.88
N GLU A 145 -5.38 9.54 -2.37
CA GLU A 145 -6.51 10.14 -3.06
C GLU A 145 -6.54 11.64 -2.72
N ASP A 146 -6.36 12.52 -3.72
CA ASP A 146 -6.45 13.98 -3.60
C ASP A 146 -7.76 14.49 -4.22
N TYR A 147 -8.69 14.92 -3.38
CA TYR A 147 -9.91 15.58 -3.81
C TYR A 147 -9.64 17.07 -4.03
N THR A 148 -9.64 17.49 -5.29
CA THR A 148 -9.14 18.79 -5.76
C THR A 148 -10.11 19.50 -6.70
N ALA A 149 -9.76 20.71 -7.12
CA ALA A 149 -10.45 21.45 -8.19
C ALA A 149 -9.60 22.61 -8.72
N MET A 150 -9.73 22.94 -9.99
CA MET A 150 -9.03 24.08 -10.61
C MET A 150 -9.44 25.43 -10.03
N TRP A 151 -10.68 25.61 -9.60
CA TRP A 151 -11.18 26.83 -8.97
C TRP A 151 -10.70 27.03 -7.53
N CYS A 152 -10.09 26.00 -6.91
CA CYS A 152 -9.66 26.01 -5.53
C CYS A 152 -8.25 26.59 -5.40
N GLY A 153 -8.14 27.78 -4.78
CA GLY A 153 -6.85 28.48 -4.64
C GLY A 153 -5.84 27.79 -3.71
N TYR A 154 -6.29 26.91 -2.79
CA TYR A 154 -5.41 26.15 -1.90
C TYR A 154 -5.09 24.73 -2.42
N CYS A 155 -5.66 24.34 -3.55
CA CYS A 155 -5.42 23.02 -4.14
C CYS A 155 -4.00 22.80 -4.68
N PRO A 156 -3.22 23.84 -5.08
CA PRO A 156 -1.81 23.68 -5.39
C PRO A 156 -1.00 22.96 -4.31
N ARG A 157 -1.37 23.08 -3.03
CA ARG A 157 -0.74 22.31 -1.93
C ARG A 157 -0.91 20.81 -2.11
N GLY A 158 -2.11 20.37 -2.47
CA GLY A 158 -2.40 18.94 -2.71
C GLY A 158 -1.64 18.42 -3.93
N ILE A 159 -1.67 19.17 -5.03
CA ILE A 159 -0.93 18.85 -6.25
C ILE A 159 0.57 18.70 -5.94
N ALA A 160 1.17 19.69 -5.26
CA ALA A 160 2.58 19.67 -4.89
C ALA A 160 2.94 18.46 -3.99
N LEU A 161 2.08 18.11 -3.03
CA LEU A 161 2.29 16.96 -2.15
C LEU A 161 2.24 15.63 -2.92
N VAL A 162 1.25 15.45 -3.80
CA VAL A 162 1.12 14.24 -4.64
C VAL A 162 2.32 14.08 -5.56
N GLU A 163 2.76 15.15 -6.22
CA GLU A 163 3.95 15.14 -7.09
C GLU A 163 5.23 14.87 -6.29
N ASN A 164 5.38 15.44 -5.10
CA ASN A 164 6.53 15.19 -4.22
C ASN A 164 6.62 13.72 -3.81
N LEU A 165 5.50 13.10 -3.44
CA LEU A 165 5.45 11.66 -3.11
C LEU A 165 5.74 10.81 -4.34
N ALA A 166 5.19 11.15 -5.50
CA ALA A 166 5.42 10.43 -6.75
C ALA A 166 6.89 10.48 -7.18
N ASN A 167 7.54 11.64 -7.06
CA ASN A 167 8.94 11.83 -7.39
C ASN A 167 9.87 11.08 -6.41
N THR A 168 9.46 10.97 -5.14
CA THR A 168 10.28 10.34 -4.10
C THR A 168 10.10 8.81 -4.06
N TYR A 169 8.87 8.31 -4.29
CA TYR A 169 8.47 6.91 -4.06
C TYR A 169 7.79 6.28 -5.27
N ALA A 170 8.29 6.50 -6.48
CA ALA A 170 7.65 6.13 -7.75
C ALA A 170 7.09 4.68 -7.81
N ASP A 171 7.81 3.71 -7.21
CA ASP A 171 7.45 2.29 -7.24
C ASP A 171 6.42 1.88 -6.19
N ASP A 172 6.32 2.63 -5.10
CA ASP A 172 5.47 2.31 -3.95
C ASP A 172 4.27 3.25 -3.82
N PHE A 173 4.28 4.37 -4.56
CA PHE A 173 3.25 5.40 -4.55
C PHE A 173 2.21 5.17 -5.65
N ILE A 174 0.92 5.32 -5.31
CA ILE A 174 -0.20 5.38 -6.25
C ILE A 174 -1.00 6.65 -5.97
N GLY A 175 -0.93 7.63 -6.87
CA GLY A 175 -1.73 8.85 -6.82
C GLY A 175 -3.04 8.69 -7.57
N ILE A 176 -4.13 9.25 -7.01
CA ILE A 176 -5.43 9.38 -7.65
C ILE A 176 -5.93 10.80 -7.37
N VAL A 177 -5.98 11.64 -8.40
CA VAL A 177 -6.41 13.04 -8.29
C VAL A 177 -7.84 13.17 -8.79
N ILE A 178 -8.73 13.55 -7.91
CA ILE A 178 -10.18 13.55 -8.11
C ILE A 178 -10.66 15.00 -8.21
N HIS A 179 -10.92 15.46 -9.42
CA HIS A 179 -11.44 16.78 -9.69
C HIS A 179 -12.95 16.87 -9.47
N SER A 180 -13.41 18.03 -9.02
CA SER A 180 -14.83 18.31 -8.82
C SER A 180 -15.24 19.68 -9.40
N SER A 181 -16.36 19.69 -10.12
CA SER A 181 -16.96 20.91 -10.68
C SER A 181 -16.03 21.71 -11.59
N ASP A 182 -15.18 21.02 -12.35
CA ASP A 182 -14.29 21.55 -13.35
C ASP A 182 -14.17 20.57 -14.55
N PRO A 183 -13.43 20.91 -15.64
CA PRO A 183 -13.33 20.07 -16.84
C PRO A 183 -12.76 18.65 -16.61
N LEU A 184 -12.03 18.42 -15.53
CA LEU A 184 -11.42 17.13 -15.19
C LEU A 184 -12.26 16.28 -14.22
N ARG A 185 -13.52 16.66 -13.95
CA ARG A 185 -14.39 15.94 -13.02
C ARG A 185 -14.61 14.49 -13.44
N CYS A 186 -14.34 13.56 -12.51
CA CYS A 186 -14.72 12.15 -12.61
C CYS A 186 -16.03 11.92 -11.86
N GLN A 187 -17.14 11.69 -12.57
CA GLN A 187 -18.47 11.49 -11.96
C GLN A 187 -18.56 10.20 -11.13
N ASP A 188 -17.77 9.19 -11.49
CA ASP A 188 -17.77 7.90 -10.79
C ASP A 188 -17.28 8.02 -9.34
N TYR A 189 -16.53 9.10 -9.02
CA TYR A 189 -16.10 9.43 -7.66
C TYR A 189 -17.12 10.27 -6.88
N ASP A 190 -18.22 10.68 -7.48
CA ASP A 190 -19.25 11.46 -6.79
C ASP A 190 -20.01 10.64 -5.72
N ALA A 191 -19.89 9.32 -5.74
CA ALA A 191 -20.56 8.38 -4.81
C ALA A 191 -19.78 8.13 -3.50
N LYS A 192 -19.57 8.95 -2.68
CA LYS A 192 -18.69 9.45 -1.66
C LYS A 192 -18.84 9.03 -0.22
N ALA A 193 -18.06 8.08 0.21
CA ALA A 193 -17.86 7.84 1.63
C ALA A 193 -16.72 8.68 2.27
N TYR A 194 -15.79 9.20 1.43
CA TYR A 194 -14.54 9.83 1.90
C TYR A 194 -14.41 11.31 1.51
N GLU A 195 -15.42 11.88 0.84
CA GLU A 195 -15.37 13.27 0.45
C GLU A 195 -15.57 14.20 1.64
N ASP A 196 -14.50 14.83 2.07
CA ASP A 196 -14.58 16.07 2.81
C ASP A 196 -14.99 17.16 1.82
N ARG A 197 -15.97 18.00 2.20
CA ARG A 197 -16.43 19.13 1.36
C ARG A 197 -15.37 20.20 1.14
N ASN A 198 -14.32 20.19 1.95
CA ASN A 198 -13.20 21.10 1.82
C ASN A 198 -12.23 20.62 0.75
N ARG A 199 -11.62 21.55 0.00
CA ARG A 199 -10.58 21.30 -1.00
C ARG A 199 -9.32 22.10 -0.64
N PRO A 200 -8.11 21.53 -0.80
CA PRO A 200 -7.83 20.12 -1.09
C PRO A 200 -8.16 19.21 0.11
N SER A 201 -8.53 17.97 -0.17
CA SER A 201 -8.70 16.93 0.86
C SER A 201 -7.96 15.67 0.42
N LEU A 202 -6.85 15.37 1.10
CA LEU A 202 -5.97 14.25 0.77
C LEU A 202 -6.13 13.13 1.79
N TRP A 203 -6.28 11.91 1.27
CA TRP A 203 -6.44 10.71 2.09
C TRP A 203 -5.45 9.62 1.69
N MET A 204 -4.68 9.14 2.65
CA MET A 204 -3.75 8.03 2.48
C MET A 204 -4.43 6.72 2.90
N ASN A 205 -4.49 5.76 1.97
CA ASN A 205 -5.13 4.45 2.12
C ASN A 205 -6.55 4.50 2.71
N ARG A 206 -7.30 5.61 2.50
CA ARG A 206 -8.63 5.87 3.09
C ARG A 206 -8.67 5.76 4.61
N ASN A 207 -7.53 5.87 5.27
CA ASN A 207 -7.38 5.73 6.71
C ASN A 207 -6.83 6.98 7.39
N ARG A 208 -5.96 7.72 6.71
CA ARG A 208 -5.31 8.91 7.26
C ARG A 208 -5.53 10.12 6.36
N LYS A 209 -6.09 11.20 6.93
CA LYS A 209 -6.15 12.50 6.26
C LYS A 209 -4.80 13.19 6.35
N LEU A 210 -4.29 13.68 5.23
CA LEU A 210 -3.05 14.42 5.13
C LEU A 210 -3.34 15.93 5.17
N ALA A 211 -2.84 16.62 6.18
CA ALA A 211 -3.11 18.04 6.42
C ALA A 211 -1.90 18.93 6.14
N TYR A 212 -0.71 18.36 5.96
CA TYR A 212 0.56 19.07 5.83
C TYR A 212 0.93 19.35 4.36
N TYR A 213 2.00 20.11 4.15
CA TYR A 213 2.55 20.42 2.82
C TYR A 213 3.41 19.28 2.27
N ILE A 214 3.98 18.47 3.14
CA ILE A 214 4.71 17.23 2.83
C ILE A 214 4.22 16.12 3.77
N ALA A 215 4.32 14.88 3.31
CA ALA A 215 3.84 13.71 4.06
C ALA A 215 4.80 12.51 3.94
N ARG A 216 6.11 12.78 3.91
CA ARG A 216 7.12 11.71 3.73
C ARG A 216 7.18 10.78 4.92
N GLU A 217 7.12 11.30 6.13
CA GLU A 217 7.16 10.49 7.36
C GLU A 217 5.93 9.60 7.46
N GLU A 218 4.74 10.15 7.21
CA GLU A 218 3.49 9.40 7.19
C GLU A 218 3.50 8.32 6.11
N PHE A 219 4.03 8.66 4.93
CA PHE A 219 4.15 7.71 3.81
C PHE A 219 5.11 6.57 4.15
N GLU A 220 6.29 6.87 4.70
CA GLU A 220 7.27 5.86 5.14
C GLU A 220 6.72 4.98 6.26
N SER A 221 6.00 5.56 7.22
CA SER A 221 5.32 4.82 8.27
C SER A 221 4.30 3.83 7.69
N GLU A 222 3.47 4.28 6.73
CA GLU A 222 2.47 3.43 6.08
C GLU A 222 3.10 2.37 5.17
N ARG A 223 4.15 2.71 4.43
CA ARG A 223 4.90 1.79 3.58
C ARG A 223 5.59 0.70 4.39
N SER A 224 6.26 1.09 5.48
CA SER A 224 7.01 0.17 6.35
C SER A 224 6.10 -0.73 7.19
N ALA A 225 4.83 -0.39 7.37
CA ALA A 225 3.87 -1.25 8.05
C ALA A 225 3.61 -2.59 7.30
N GLY A 226 4.06 -2.69 6.03
CA GLY A 226 3.88 -3.90 5.23
C GLY A 226 2.44 -4.17 4.83
N ALA A 227 2.19 -5.34 4.28
CA ALA A 227 0.86 -5.81 3.87
C ALA A 227 0.75 -7.33 4.02
N ASP A 228 -0.46 -7.82 4.29
CA ASP A 228 -0.74 -9.27 4.37
C ASP A 228 -0.83 -9.94 2.98
N MET A 229 -0.74 -9.17 1.89
CA MET A 229 -0.86 -9.68 0.53
C MET A 229 -0.10 -8.85 -0.50
N ASP A 230 0.40 -9.52 -1.53
CA ASP A 230 0.77 -8.87 -2.80
C ASP A 230 -0.49 -8.62 -3.64
N VAL A 231 -0.53 -7.49 -4.32
CA VAL A 231 -1.53 -7.16 -5.33
C VAL A 231 -0.78 -6.81 -6.62
N ASP A 232 -1.09 -7.52 -7.70
CA ASP A 232 -0.59 -7.22 -9.04
C ASP A 232 -1.76 -6.97 -9.99
N VAL A 233 -1.50 -6.30 -11.10
CA VAL A 233 -2.52 -6.00 -12.10
C VAL A 233 -1.95 -6.02 -13.51
N THR A 234 -2.71 -6.55 -14.44
CA THR A 234 -2.49 -6.37 -15.88
C THR A 234 -3.72 -5.71 -16.49
N ALA A 235 -3.52 -4.91 -17.53
CA ALA A 235 -4.59 -4.26 -18.26
C ALA A 235 -4.29 -4.31 -19.77
N VAL A 236 -5.29 -4.65 -20.57
CA VAL A 236 -5.15 -4.82 -22.02
C VAL A 236 -6.33 -4.17 -22.73
N TRP A 237 -6.05 -3.38 -23.78
CA TRP A 237 -7.05 -2.89 -24.70
C TRP A 237 -7.69 -4.04 -25.49
N ASP A 238 -8.95 -3.90 -25.88
CA ASP A 238 -9.48 -4.70 -26.97
C ASP A 238 -8.90 -4.23 -28.33
N GLU A 239 -9.09 -5.00 -29.40
CA GLU A 239 -8.55 -4.72 -30.75
C GLU A 239 -8.97 -3.35 -31.28
N LEU A 240 -10.17 -2.87 -30.91
CA LEU A 240 -10.70 -1.56 -31.32
C LEU A 240 -10.26 -0.41 -30.39
N LYS A 241 -9.49 -0.70 -29.36
CA LYS A 241 -9.11 0.25 -28.31
C LYS A 241 -10.31 1.01 -27.71
N ASN A 242 -11.41 0.27 -27.51
CA ASN A 242 -12.64 0.79 -26.94
C ASN A 242 -12.88 0.35 -25.49
N ASN A 243 -12.47 -0.88 -25.15
CA ASN A 243 -12.62 -1.43 -23.83
C ASN A 243 -11.26 -1.84 -23.25
N ILE A 244 -11.14 -1.80 -21.92
CA ILE A 244 -9.93 -2.22 -21.21
C ILE A 244 -10.30 -3.38 -20.31
N THR A 245 -9.72 -4.55 -20.57
CA THR A 245 -9.79 -5.68 -19.63
C THR A 245 -8.70 -5.54 -18.58
N VAL A 246 -9.11 -5.51 -17.32
CA VAL A 246 -8.25 -5.39 -16.13
C VAL A 246 -8.27 -6.70 -15.38
N THR A 247 -7.11 -7.28 -15.12
CA THR A 247 -6.97 -8.55 -14.40
C THR A 247 -6.07 -8.34 -13.17
N PRO A 248 -6.66 -8.06 -12.00
CA PRO A 248 -5.93 -8.10 -10.73
C PRO A 248 -5.64 -9.55 -10.33
N SER A 249 -4.54 -9.72 -9.62
CA SER A 249 -4.19 -10.93 -8.89
C SER A 249 -3.77 -10.59 -7.48
N VAL A 250 -4.24 -11.36 -6.50
CA VAL A 250 -3.94 -11.16 -5.08
C VAL A 250 -3.40 -12.45 -4.50
N THR A 251 -2.25 -12.35 -3.84
CA THR A 251 -1.60 -13.47 -3.16
C THR A 251 -1.38 -13.12 -1.70
N PHE A 252 -2.12 -13.76 -0.81
CA PHE A 252 -1.99 -13.56 0.63
C PHE A 252 -0.80 -14.35 1.16
N CYS A 253 -0.08 -13.77 2.11
CA CYS A 253 1.07 -14.42 2.74
C CYS A 253 0.69 -15.28 3.95
N VAL A 254 -0.57 -15.22 4.42
CA VAL A 254 -1.10 -16.01 5.54
C VAL A 254 -2.49 -16.56 5.23
N ASN A 255 -2.88 -17.64 5.91
CA ASN A 255 -4.23 -18.18 5.85
C ASN A 255 -5.23 -17.24 6.55
N LYS A 256 -6.44 -17.12 5.98
CA LYS A 256 -7.56 -16.40 6.63
C LYS A 256 -8.85 -17.17 6.39
N GLU A 257 -9.67 -17.30 7.43
CA GLU A 257 -10.97 -17.99 7.33
C GLU A 257 -12.01 -17.16 6.59
N GLU A 258 -11.90 -15.82 6.67
CA GLU A 258 -12.80 -14.87 6.04
C GLU A 258 -12.09 -14.08 4.92
N ALA A 259 -12.87 -13.57 3.98
CA ALA A 259 -12.40 -12.73 2.89
C ALA A 259 -13.21 -11.42 2.78
N PRO A 260 -13.11 -10.51 3.77
CA PRO A 260 -13.86 -9.25 3.76
C PRO A 260 -13.23 -8.23 2.80
N TYR A 261 -12.90 -8.64 1.59
CA TYR A 261 -12.19 -7.83 0.61
C TYR A 261 -13.03 -7.58 -0.63
N GLY A 262 -12.93 -6.37 -1.15
CA GLY A 262 -13.52 -5.98 -2.42
C GLY A 262 -12.54 -5.14 -3.24
N PHE A 263 -12.77 -5.09 -4.55
CA PHE A 263 -11.96 -4.29 -5.46
C PHE A 263 -12.60 -2.94 -5.77
N THR A 264 -11.76 -1.91 -5.86
CA THR A 264 -12.06 -0.66 -6.54
C THR A 264 -11.10 -0.53 -7.72
N TYR A 265 -11.64 -0.23 -8.89
CA TYR A 265 -10.89 -0.03 -10.13
C TYR A 265 -10.91 1.44 -10.47
N VAL A 266 -9.75 2.00 -10.81
CA VAL A 266 -9.63 3.40 -11.22
C VAL A 266 -8.80 3.49 -12.49
N LEU A 267 -9.32 4.18 -13.48
CA LEU A 267 -8.59 4.58 -14.68
C LEU A 267 -8.08 6.01 -14.45
N THR A 268 -6.79 6.23 -14.59
CA THR A 268 -6.16 7.56 -14.46
C THR A 268 -5.46 7.96 -15.74
N GLU A 269 -5.27 9.25 -15.97
CA GLU A 269 -4.46 9.79 -17.06
C GLU A 269 -3.41 10.76 -16.51
N ASP A 270 -2.19 10.66 -17.03
CA ASP A 270 -1.10 11.58 -16.73
C ASP A 270 -0.90 12.59 -17.88
N GLY A 271 -0.27 13.72 -17.55
CA GLY A 271 0.15 14.70 -18.55
C GLY A 271 -0.97 15.53 -19.18
N MET A 272 -2.13 15.61 -18.51
CA MET A 272 -3.28 16.35 -19.02
C MET A 272 -3.07 17.85 -18.89
N SER A 273 -3.19 18.57 -20.00
CA SER A 273 -3.08 20.02 -20.05
C SER A 273 -3.98 20.61 -21.15
N ASP A 274 -4.48 21.82 -20.93
CA ASP A 274 -5.25 22.57 -21.91
C ASP A 274 -5.05 24.07 -21.66
N PRO A 275 -4.82 24.92 -22.69
CA PRO A 275 -4.63 26.38 -22.54
C PRO A 275 -5.82 27.10 -21.90
N SER A 276 -7.03 26.53 -21.99
CA SER A 276 -8.24 27.07 -21.38
C SER A 276 -8.35 26.79 -19.89
N TRP A 277 -7.61 25.81 -19.39
CA TRP A 277 -7.64 25.42 -17.98
C TRP A 277 -6.83 26.39 -17.13
N VAL A 278 -7.41 26.82 -16.04
CA VAL A 278 -6.80 27.79 -15.13
C VAL A 278 -6.89 27.25 -13.71
N GLN A 279 -5.75 26.97 -13.11
CA GLN A 279 -5.67 26.63 -11.70
C GLN A 279 -5.54 27.92 -10.88
N SER A 280 -6.49 28.16 -9.98
CA SER A 280 -6.37 29.21 -8.96
C SER A 280 -5.25 28.88 -7.99
N ASN A 281 -4.44 29.86 -7.60
CA ASN A 281 -3.23 29.66 -6.81
C ASN A 281 -3.05 30.74 -5.75
N ASN A 282 -3.49 30.48 -4.52
CA ASN A 282 -3.34 31.39 -3.39
C ASN A 282 -1.91 31.43 -2.82
N PHE A 283 -1.03 30.52 -3.26
CA PHE A 283 0.39 30.50 -2.86
C PHE A 283 1.26 31.44 -3.69
N SER A 284 0.70 32.07 -4.74
CA SER A 284 1.45 33.01 -5.57
C SER A 284 2.11 34.09 -4.71
N GLN A 285 3.44 34.19 -4.77
CA GLN A 285 4.28 35.13 -4.01
C GLN A 285 4.26 34.98 -2.50
N ASP A 286 3.74 33.87 -1.96
CA ASP A 286 3.78 33.56 -0.52
C ASP A 286 5.16 33.01 -0.14
N THR A 287 6.11 33.93 0.10
CA THR A 287 7.50 33.56 0.43
C THR A 287 7.66 32.89 1.79
N ASN A 288 6.64 32.90 2.67
CA ASN A 288 6.69 32.21 3.96
C ASN A 288 6.72 30.68 3.80
N GLU A 289 6.19 30.18 2.68
CA GLU A 289 6.11 28.73 2.38
C GLU A 289 7.24 28.24 1.46
N LEU A 290 8.19 29.11 1.09
CA LEU A 290 9.36 28.74 0.27
C LEU A 290 10.27 27.73 0.97
N GLY A 291 10.72 26.72 0.23
CA GLY A 291 11.67 25.71 0.68
C GLY A 291 11.02 24.49 1.36
N ILE A 292 9.68 24.46 1.49
CA ILE A 292 8.96 23.28 1.99
C ILE A 292 9.12 22.10 1.03
N SER A 293 8.86 22.31 -0.27
CA SER A 293 9.16 21.36 -1.34
C SER A 293 9.38 22.08 -2.66
N LYS A 294 10.15 21.45 -3.56
CA LYS A 294 10.38 21.95 -4.90
C LYS A 294 9.06 22.18 -5.65
N GLU A 295 8.15 21.23 -5.52
CA GLU A 295 6.85 21.25 -6.21
C GLU A 295 5.95 22.39 -5.71
N LEU A 296 5.98 22.71 -4.41
CA LEU A 296 5.26 23.86 -3.86
C LEU A 296 5.91 25.19 -4.27
N ASP A 297 7.24 25.25 -4.29
CA ASP A 297 8.01 26.42 -4.72
C ASP A 297 7.66 26.85 -6.16
N GLU A 298 7.34 25.89 -7.04
CA GLU A 298 6.88 26.18 -8.41
C GLU A 298 5.56 26.99 -8.39
N PHE A 299 4.61 26.65 -7.51
CA PHE A 299 3.37 27.41 -7.34
C PHE A 299 3.60 28.77 -6.68
N ILE A 300 4.54 28.89 -5.73
CA ILE A 300 4.87 30.16 -5.09
C ILE A 300 5.44 31.16 -6.11
N ARG A 301 6.25 30.66 -7.06
CA ARG A 301 6.81 31.49 -8.16
C ARG A 301 5.83 31.71 -9.31
N ALA A 302 4.75 30.92 -9.39
CA ALA A 302 3.74 31.03 -10.43
C ALA A 302 2.74 32.15 -10.13
N PRO A 303 2.03 32.70 -11.15
CA PRO A 303 0.99 33.70 -10.93
C PRO A 303 -0.23 33.11 -10.19
N PHE A 304 -1.13 33.98 -9.72
CA PHE A 304 -2.39 33.59 -9.08
C PHE A 304 -3.26 32.70 -10.00
N ASN A 305 -3.23 32.90 -11.29
CA ASN A 305 -3.92 32.09 -12.30
C ASN A 305 -2.87 31.30 -13.09
N VAL A 306 -2.65 30.05 -12.71
CA VAL A 306 -1.70 29.15 -13.38
C VAL A 306 -2.35 28.54 -14.61
N ARG A 307 -1.75 28.81 -15.78
CA ARG A 307 -2.17 28.24 -17.07
C ARG A 307 -1.17 27.17 -17.53
N ASN A 308 -1.62 26.30 -18.42
CA ASN A 308 -0.80 25.20 -18.96
C ASN A 308 -0.23 24.27 -17.86
N LEU A 309 -0.89 24.23 -16.71
CA LEU A 309 -0.53 23.25 -15.68
C LEU A 309 -0.69 21.84 -16.24
N VAL A 310 0.30 21.01 -16.02
CA VAL A 310 0.25 19.58 -16.33
C VAL A 310 -0.37 18.87 -15.14
N ASN A 311 -1.50 18.21 -15.35
CA ASN A 311 -2.21 17.45 -14.34
C ASN A 311 -1.89 15.97 -14.50
N ASN A 312 -1.35 15.33 -13.47
CA ASN A 312 -1.04 13.91 -13.42
C ASN A 312 -2.01 13.15 -12.50
N PHE A 313 -2.08 11.84 -12.65
CA PHE A 313 -2.91 10.95 -11.82
C PHE A 313 -4.42 11.25 -11.85
N VAL A 314 -4.90 11.96 -12.87
CA VAL A 314 -6.29 12.44 -12.95
C VAL A 314 -7.24 11.25 -13.12
N ALA A 315 -8.18 11.09 -12.21
CA ALA A 315 -9.21 10.05 -12.29
C ALA A 315 -10.14 10.29 -13.49
N ILE A 316 -10.22 9.33 -14.40
CA ILE A 316 -11.01 9.39 -15.65
C ILE A 316 -12.30 8.57 -15.51
N ALA A 317 -12.20 7.41 -14.88
CA ALA A 317 -13.30 6.51 -14.63
C ALA A 317 -12.99 5.65 -13.40
N ALA A 318 -14.02 5.23 -12.69
CA ALA A 318 -13.84 4.33 -11.57
C ALA A 318 -15.06 3.40 -11.40
N GLU A 319 -14.83 2.26 -10.74
CA GLU A 319 -15.88 1.33 -10.34
C GLU A 319 -15.59 0.85 -8.91
N GLY A 320 -16.64 0.73 -8.09
CA GLY A 320 -16.52 0.25 -6.73
C GLY A 320 -16.02 1.28 -5.70
N VAL A 321 -16.03 2.59 -6.01
CA VAL A 321 -15.48 3.64 -5.12
C VAL A 321 -16.19 3.70 -3.78
N GLY A 322 -17.52 3.84 -3.77
CA GLY A 322 -18.35 3.88 -2.56
C GLY A 322 -18.77 2.51 -2.04
N LYS A 323 -18.76 1.50 -2.92
CA LYS A 323 -19.10 0.11 -2.61
C LYS A 323 -18.16 -0.83 -3.37
N PRO A 324 -17.07 -1.28 -2.76
CA PRO A 324 -16.12 -2.17 -3.41
C PRO A 324 -16.78 -3.43 -3.96
N LEU A 325 -16.31 -3.91 -5.12
CA LEU A 325 -16.83 -5.10 -5.78
C LEU A 325 -16.42 -6.35 -5.00
N MET A 326 -17.40 -6.95 -4.34
CA MET A 326 -17.23 -8.10 -3.44
C MET A 326 -17.32 -9.45 -4.18
N GLY A 327 -16.92 -10.52 -3.47
CA GLY A 327 -17.12 -11.91 -3.90
C GLY A 327 -16.08 -12.41 -4.91
N HIS A 328 -15.05 -11.63 -5.20
CA HIS A 328 -13.96 -11.99 -6.10
C HIS A 328 -12.78 -12.64 -5.35
N ILE A 329 -12.58 -12.27 -4.09
CA ILE A 329 -11.69 -12.99 -3.17
C ILE A 329 -12.53 -14.01 -2.41
N LYS A 330 -12.17 -15.28 -2.52
CA LYS A 330 -12.92 -16.42 -1.94
C LYS A 330 -12.32 -16.84 -0.61
N ALA A 331 -13.19 -17.11 0.35
CA ALA A 331 -12.83 -17.74 1.63
C ALA A 331 -12.95 -19.29 1.53
N PRO A 332 -12.19 -20.04 2.31
CA PRO A 332 -11.06 -19.58 3.11
C PRO A 332 -9.87 -19.18 2.21
N ILE A 333 -9.13 -18.17 2.61
CA ILE A 333 -7.91 -17.74 1.93
C ILE A 333 -6.79 -18.68 2.36
N LYS A 334 -6.03 -19.19 1.38
CA LYS A 334 -4.83 -19.99 1.61
C LYS A 334 -3.59 -19.17 1.29
N ALA A 335 -2.60 -19.22 2.18
CA ALA A 335 -1.31 -18.57 1.98
C ALA A 335 -0.68 -19.03 0.66
N ASP A 336 -0.04 -18.10 -0.04
CA ASP A 336 0.67 -18.28 -1.31
C ASP A 336 -0.19 -18.83 -2.48
N GLN A 337 -1.51 -18.84 -2.32
CA GLN A 337 -2.43 -19.16 -3.41
C GLN A 337 -2.99 -17.87 -4.02
N THR A 338 -2.62 -17.61 -5.27
CA THR A 338 -3.08 -16.45 -6.01
C THR A 338 -4.54 -16.59 -6.41
N GLN A 339 -5.33 -15.57 -6.15
CA GLN A 339 -6.70 -15.41 -6.64
C GLN A 339 -6.74 -14.28 -7.65
N SER A 340 -7.38 -14.52 -8.80
CA SER A 340 -7.49 -13.54 -9.87
C SER A 340 -8.95 -13.30 -10.25
N HIS A 341 -9.23 -12.10 -10.74
CA HIS A 341 -10.54 -11.70 -11.25
C HIS A 341 -10.33 -10.87 -12.52
N SER A 342 -11.39 -10.70 -13.30
CA SER A 342 -11.37 -9.85 -14.47
C SER A 342 -12.52 -8.83 -14.43
N TYR A 343 -12.19 -7.58 -14.70
CA TYR A 343 -13.14 -6.47 -14.84
C TYR A 343 -12.93 -5.77 -16.18
N VAL A 344 -13.98 -5.22 -16.78
CA VAL A 344 -13.89 -4.53 -18.07
C VAL A 344 -14.43 -3.11 -17.97
N PHE A 345 -13.54 -2.13 -18.14
CA PHE A 345 -13.97 -0.76 -18.45
C PHE A 345 -14.49 -0.71 -19.87
N LYS A 346 -15.80 -0.43 -20.02
CA LYS A 346 -16.47 -0.37 -21.32
C LYS A 346 -16.50 1.06 -21.86
N ASN A 347 -16.48 1.17 -23.21
CA ASN A 347 -16.63 2.43 -23.93
C ASN A 347 -15.65 3.52 -23.49
N VAL A 348 -14.43 3.15 -23.15
CA VAL A 348 -13.39 4.07 -22.68
C VAL A 348 -13.07 5.11 -23.74
N SER A 349 -12.99 4.71 -25.01
CA SER A 349 -12.67 5.61 -26.13
C SER A 349 -13.70 6.71 -26.36
N SER A 350 -14.92 6.54 -25.87
CA SER A 350 -16.00 7.55 -25.99
C SER A 350 -15.99 8.61 -24.88
N LYS A 351 -15.11 8.48 -23.90
CA LYS A 351 -15.01 9.45 -22.79
C LYS A 351 -14.32 10.75 -23.28
N PRO A 352 -15.02 11.88 -23.31
CA PRO A 352 -14.48 13.12 -23.89
C PRO A 352 -13.36 13.76 -23.07
N ILE A 353 -13.22 13.34 -21.81
CA ILE A 353 -12.19 13.81 -20.91
C ILE A 353 -10.79 13.28 -21.30
N ILE A 354 -10.68 12.11 -21.91
CA ILE A 354 -9.40 11.48 -22.29
C ILE A 354 -8.70 12.34 -23.35
N ARG A 355 -7.45 12.70 -23.09
CA ARG A 355 -6.57 13.45 -23.99
C ARG A 355 -5.59 12.56 -24.74
N ASP A 356 -4.99 11.60 -24.04
CA ASP A 356 -4.01 10.67 -24.61
C ASP A 356 -4.17 9.24 -24.06
N LYS A 357 -4.64 8.32 -24.89
CA LYS A 357 -4.81 6.91 -24.51
C LYS A 357 -3.50 6.25 -24.07
N ALA A 358 -2.35 6.71 -24.57
CA ALA A 358 -1.04 6.16 -24.18
C ALA A 358 -0.61 6.57 -22.77
N LYS A 359 -1.23 7.59 -22.21
CA LYS A 359 -0.99 8.09 -20.83
C LYS A 359 -1.96 7.51 -19.81
N LEU A 360 -2.91 6.70 -20.24
CA LEU A 360 -3.82 6.02 -19.34
C LEU A 360 -3.10 4.95 -18.51
N LYS A 361 -3.48 4.86 -17.24
CA LYS A 361 -3.05 3.82 -16.31
C LYS A 361 -4.24 3.25 -15.58
N VAL A 362 -4.15 2.01 -15.20
CA VAL A 362 -5.13 1.35 -14.33
C VAL A 362 -4.54 1.22 -12.93
N CYS A 363 -5.31 1.65 -11.93
CA CYS A 363 -5.07 1.39 -10.52
C CYS A 363 -6.14 0.41 -10.00
N VAL A 364 -5.71 -0.59 -9.25
CA VAL A 364 -6.59 -1.54 -8.56
C VAL A 364 -6.33 -1.43 -7.07
N LEU A 365 -7.39 -1.14 -6.31
CA LEU A 365 -7.33 -0.99 -4.86
C LEU A 365 -8.03 -2.18 -4.22
N LEU A 366 -7.36 -2.88 -3.31
CA LEU A 366 -7.95 -3.93 -2.49
C LEU A 366 -8.43 -3.32 -1.18
N ILE A 367 -9.74 -3.31 -1.00
CA ILE A 367 -10.40 -2.66 0.14
C ILE A 367 -10.83 -3.72 1.15
N ASN A 368 -10.48 -3.54 2.40
CA ASN A 368 -11.11 -4.24 3.51
C ASN A 368 -12.49 -3.61 3.77
N THR A 369 -13.55 -4.33 3.50
CA THR A 369 -14.93 -3.79 3.54
C THR A 369 -15.49 -3.63 4.94
N GLN A 370 -14.86 -4.19 5.96
CA GLN A 370 -15.20 -3.99 7.37
C GLN A 370 -14.65 -2.66 7.90
N THR A 371 -13.45 -2.25 7.43
CA THR A 371 -12.77 -1.04 7.88
C THR A 371 -12.86 0.13 6.88
N GLY A 372 -13.14 -0.16 5.61
CA GLY A 372 -13.08 0.79 4.51
C GLY A 372 -11.66 1.15 4.04
N ARG A 373 -10.62 0.58 4.68
CA ARG A 373 -9.21 0.86 4.39
C ARG A 373 -8.75 0.17 3.11
N ILE A 374 -7.87 0.84 2.35
CA ILE A 374 -7.09 0.22 1.28
C ILE A 374 -5.97 -0.59 1.91
N GLU A 375 -6.05 -1.92 1.81
CA GLU A 375 -5.05 -2.82 2.41
C GLU A 375 -3.79 -2.91 1.56
N ASN A 376 -3.92 -2.93 0.25
CA ASN A 376 -2.83 -2.81 -0.71
C ASN A 376 -3.39 -2.43 -2.09
N ALA A 377 -2.53 -2.13 -3.05
CA ALA A 377 -2.95 -1.73 -4.38
C ALA A 377 -1.91 -2.09 -5.44
N ALA A 378 -2.31 -1.99 -6.72
CA ALA A 378 -1.41 -2.10 -7.85
C ALA A 378 -1.76 -1.09 -8.94
N LYS A 379 -0.77 -0.71 -9.74
CA LYS A 379 -0.95 0.12 -10.95
C LYS A 379 -0.20 -0.48 -12.13
N CYS A 380 -0.74 -0.32 -13.33
CA CYS A 380 -0.05 -0.68 -14.56
C CYS A 380 -0.42 0.25 -15.72
N SER A 381 0.42 0.29 -16.74
CA SER A 381 0.07 0.79 -18.07
C SER A 381 -0.81 -0.21 -18.80
N ILE A 382 -1.53 0.25 -19.82
CA ILE A 382 -2.45 -0.58 -20.58
C ILE A 382 -1.73 -1.09 -21.83
N ALA A 383 -1.58 -2.41 -21.96
CA ALA A 383 -1.00 -3.03 -23.13
C ALA A 383 -1.98 -3.05 -24.30
N ASP A 384 -1.48 -3.00 -25.52
CA ASP A 384 -2.28 -3.27 -26.69
C ASP A 384 -2.70 -4.74 -26.75
N ALA A 385 -3.88 -5.00 -27.28
CA ALA A 385 -4.30 -6.36 -27.60
C ALA A 385 -3.25 -7.00 -28.50
N ILE A 386 -2.80 -8.20 -28.13
CA ILE A 386 -2.02 -9.01 -29.06
C ILE A 386 -3.02 -9.46 -30.14
N PRO A 387 -2.87 -9.01 -31.40
CA PRO A 387 -3.77 -9.49 -32.47
C PRO A 387 -3.79 -11.01 -32.45
N ASN A 388 -4.97 -11.62 -32.49
CA ASN A 388 -5.11 -13.07 -32.67
C ASN A 388 -4.61 -13.52 -34.06
N SER A 389 -3.56 -12.91 -34.58
CA SER A 389 -2.86 -13.37 -35.74
C SER A 389 -1.97 -14.54 -35.35
N ILE A 390 -2.30 -15.71 -35.87
CA ILE A 390 -1.33 -16.76 -36.11
C ILE A 390 -0.27 -16.18 -37.08
N SER A 391 0.61 -15.33 -36.55
CA SER A 391 1.79 -14.87 -37.32
C SER A 391 2.82 -14.27 -36.42
N SER A 392 4.01 -14.88 -36.56
CA SER A 392 5.30 -14.49 -36.01
C SER A 392 5.52 -14.67 -34.50
N VAL A 393 5.85 -15.89 -34.13
CA VAL A 393 6.83 -16.14 -33.07
C VAL A 393 8.11 -15.39 -33.44
N SER A 394 8.38 -14.27 -32.79
CA SER A 394 9.72 -13.67 -32.83
C SER A 394 10.69 -14.72 -32.28
N GLU A 395 11.65 -15.11 -33.08
CA GLU A 395 12.73 -16.02 -32.72
C GLU A 395 13.51 -15.46 -31.53
N ARG A 396 13.09 -15.83 -30.29
CA ARG A 396 14.07 -15.98 -29.23
C ARG A 396 14.82 -17.29 -29.52
N LYS A 397 16.12 -17.23 -29.71
CA LYS A 397 17.01 -18.41 -29.77
C LYS A 397 16.74 -19.25 -28.52
N GLU A 398 15.95 -20.29 -28.68
CA GLU A 398 15.61 -21.21 -27.59
C GLU A 398 16.58 -22.37 -27.65
N THR A 399 17.27 -22.61 -26.54
CA THR A 399 18.16 -23.76 -26.30
C THR A 399 17.36 -25.03 -25.91
N ALA A 400 16.03 -25.00 -25.94
CA ALA A 400 15.21 -26.14 -25.59
C ALA A 400 15.15 -27.17 -26.72
N VAL A 401 15.51 -28.41 -26.43
CA VAL A 401 15.56 -29.54 -27.40
C VAL A 401 14.24 -30.29 -27.36
N GLU A 402 13.77 -30.73 -28.57
CA GLU A 402 12.60 -31.62 -28.68
C GLU A 402 12.86 -32.96 -27.98
N THR A 403 11.98 -33.33 -27.05
CA THR A 403 12.10 -34.58 -26.28
C THR A 403 11.12 -35.66 -26.73
N ALA A 404 9.98 -35.27 -27.32
CA ALA A 404 8.97 -36.18 -27.86
C ALA A 404 8.06 -35.47 -28.83
N ARG A 405 7.53 -36.24 -29.79
CA ARG A 405 6.55 -35.77 -30.79
C ARG A 405 5.39 -36.76 -30.86
N TYR A 406 4.18 -36.24 -31.03
CA TYR A 406 2.96 -37.03 -31.05
C TYR A 406 2.04 -36.57 -32.21
N THR A 407 1.25 -37.47 -32.75
CA THR A 407 0.11 -37.15 -33.60
C THR A 407 -1.05 -36.58 -32.77
N LEU A 408 -2.07 -36.01 -33.41
CA LEU A 408 -3.22 -35.41 -32.72
C LEU A 408 -4.03 -36.44 -31.86
N ASP A 409 -4.00 -37.73 -32.28
CA ASP A 409 -4.61 -38.85 -31.56
C ASP A 409 -3.71 -39.43 -30.43
N GLY A 410 -2.57 -38.77 -30.12
CA GLY A 410 -1.70 -39.09 -29.00
C GLY A 410 -0.63 -40.17 -29.27
N ARG A 411 -0.52 -40.70 -30.51
CA ARG A 411 0.50 -41.68 -30.87
C ARG A 411 1.88 -41.02 -30.98
N ARG A 412 2.86 -41.54 -30.28
CA ARG A 412 4.26 -41.04 -30.40
C ARG A 412 4.87 -41.34 -31.75
N ILE A 413 5.50 -40.37 -32.35
CA ILE A 413 6.21 -40.44 -33.62
C ILE A 413 7.67 -39.97 -33.49
N THR A 414 8.56 -40.52 -34.29
CA THR A 414 10.00 -40.25 -34.23
C THR A 414 10.45 -39.21 -35.29
N ALA A 415 9.56 -38.84 -36.20
CA ALA A 415 9.81 -37.81 -37.21
C ALA A 415 8.52 -37.01 -37.47
N PRO A 416 8.63 -35.76 -37.96
CA PRO A 416 7.46 -34.97 -38.35
C PRO A 416 6.59 -35.69 -39.41
N GLN A 417 5.29 -35.72 -39.18
CA GLN A 417 4.30 -36.28 -40.15
C GLN A 417 3.35 -35.18 -40.59
N LYS A 418 2.88 -35.30 -41.83
CA LYS A 418 1.90 -34.37 -42.41
C LYS A 418 0.67 -34.23 -41.51
N GLY A 419 0.25 -32.99 -41.30
CA GLY A 419 -0.85 -32.65 -40.42
C GLY A 419 -0.35 -32.03 -39.11
N ILE A 420 -1.16 -32.16 -38.05
CA ILE A 420 -0.86 -31.56 -36.74
C ILE A 420 -0.01 -32.50 -35.90
N ASN A 421 1.15 -32.02 -35.45
CA ASN A 421 2.03 -32.72 -34.55
C ASN A 421 2.05 -31.96 -33.20
N ILE A 422 2.06 -32.69 -32.07
CA ILE A 422 2.24 -32.16 -30.72
C ILE A 422 3.68 -32.43 -30.31
N VAL A 423 4.48 -31.38 -30.07
CA VAL A 423 5.90 -31.46 -29.76
C VAL A 423 6.14 -31.06 -28.31
N LYS A 424 6.82 -31.92 -27.56
CA LYS A 424 7.24 -31.67 -26.18
C LYS A 424 8.73 -31.35 -26.16
N TYR A 425 9.11 -30.31 -25.40
CA TYR A 425 10.49 -29.82 -25.25
C TYR A 425 11.09 -30.13 -23.88
N SER A 426 12.42 -30.06 -23.78
CA SER A 426 13.17 -30.38 -22.56
C SER A 426 12.88 -29.45 -21.38
N ASP A 427 12.31 -28.27 -21.61
CA ASP A 427 11.88 -27.31 -20.58
C ASP A 427 10.42 -27.49 -20.15
N GLY A 428 9.78 -28.61 -20.56
CA GLY A 428 8.40 -28.94 -20.21
C GLY A 428 7.33 -28.28 -21.09
N ARG A 429 7.69 -27.40 -22.02
CA ARG A 429 6.74 -26.81 -22.97
C ARG A 429 6.22 -27.84 -23.95
N VAL A 430 4.96 -27.64 -24.38
CA VAL A 430 4.31 -28.42 -25.42
C VAL A 430 3.84 -27.47 -26.51
N ARG A 431 4.20 -27.76 -27.77
CA ARG A 431 3.77 -26.97 -28.93
C ARG A 431 2.99 -27.80 -29.93
N LYS A 432 2.09 -27.15 -30.64
CA LYS A 432 1.39 -27.68 -31.77
C LYS A 432 2.08 -27.19 -33.07
N GLU A 433 2.58 -28.11 -33.89
CA GLU A 433 3.22 -27.82 -35.16
C GLU A 433 2.35 -28.35 -36.31
N VAL A 434 2.20 -27.57 -37.35
CA VAL A 434 1.48 -27.97 -38.57
C VAL A 434 2.52 -28.27 -39.64
N ILE A 435 2.57 -29.51 -40.14
CA ILE A 435 3.48 -29.96 -41.17
C ILE A 435 2.67 -30.05 -42.48
N MET A 436 3.04 -29.28 -43.47
CA MET A 436 2.29 -29.13 -44.73
C MET A 436 2.82 -30.00 -45.89
N GLN A 437 3.94 -30.68 -45.74
CA GLN A 437 4.50 -31.56 -46.80
C GLN A 437 4.37 -33.05 -46.49
#